data_1fe0e9c422543e18303d2c0974c4a5a6
#
_entry.id   1fe0e9c422543e18303d2c0974c4a5a6
#
_cell.length_a   1.000
_cell.length_b   1.000
_cell.length_c   1.000
_cell.angle_alpha   90.00
_cell.angle_beta   90.00
_cell.angle_gamma   90.00
#
_symmetry.space_group_name_H-M   'P 1'
#
loop_
_entity.id
_entity.type
_entity.pdbx_description
1 polymer ?
#
loop_
_entity_poly.entity_id
_entity_poly.type
_entity_poly.pdbx_seq_one_letter_code
_entity_poly.pdbx_strand_id
1 'polypeptide(L)'
;MSLEITPQLREELRSHFPALATGTVYLENAGGSQVPVQVADRIRDYLLESYVQLGAGYGLSKRSTELVHQAHSLVRLLMGGKENEGEVILGSSASSLLQMLSDCYSRVLQAGQEVIVAETGHEANVGPWTRLDRHGVETRWWRMNPEDFSCSLDQLEDLLSDRTALVAFPHVSNLLGEIVDIRQITTLVHEAGARVVADGVAFAPHRAMRVSEWGVDWYVYSTYKVYGPHMAALWGRSDALGELTGPNHYFIRDVPYQFELGGPSHEGCAGLLGLSDYLEKVVGVEEGSLGRSDIDRAFEIMAACEQPVQSRLLEYLCSREDVRIVGPEVDGPARVGTISFVHADKSSQAITEVVDRTEIGIRHGHMYAYRLCEALDLAPEDGVVRVSLVHYNTPDEIERLIEVLDQALA
;
A
#
# COMPACT_ATOMS: atom_id res chain seq x y z
N MET A 1 -2.39 10.38 -25.80
CA MET A 1 -3.74 9.87 -26.11
C MET A 1 -4.33 9.36 -24.82
N SER A 2 -5.51 9.85 -24.42
CA SER A 2 -6.23 9.26 -23.28
C SER A 2 -6.59 7.81 -23.61
N LEU A 3 -6.32 6.90 -22.68
CA LEU A 3 -6.74 5.49 -22.78
C LEU A 3 -8.28 5.47 -22.76
N GLU A 4 -8.88 4.98 -23.84
CA GLU A 4 -10.33 4.80 -23.89
C GLU A 4 -10.68 3.47 -23.23
N ILE A 5 -11.31 3.54 -22.05
CA ILE A 5 -11.77 2.37 -21.31
C ILE A 5 -13.18 2.01 -21.79
N THR A 6 -13.27 0.93 -22.53
CA THR A 6 -14.57 0.42 -22.96
C THR A 6 -15.29 -0.36 -21.85
N PRO A 7 -16.66 -0.42 -21.86
CA PRO A 7 -17.38 -1.29 -20.93
C PRO A 7 -16.96 -2.75 -21.00
N GLN A 8 -16.64 -3.25 -22.21
CA GLN A 8 -16.17 -4.62 -22.43
C GLN A 8 -14.85 -4.90 -21.73
N LEU A 9 -13.87 -3.98 -21.82
CA LEU A 9 -12.58 -4.13 -21.13
C LEU A 9 -12.78 -4.18 -19.61
N ARG A 10 -13.63 -3.32 -19.06
CA ARG A 10 -13.94 -3.32 -17.62
C ARG A 10 -14.58 -4.64 -17.18
N GLU A 11 -15.53 -5.16 -17.96
CA GLU A 11 -16.18 -6.44 -17.67
C GLU A 11 -15.18 -7.61 -17.77
N GLU A 12 -14.30 -7.61 -18.77
CA GLU A 12 -13.23 -8.58 -18.92
C GLU A 12 -12.31 -8.58 -17.70
N LEU A 13 -11.77 -7.42 -17.30
CA LEU A 13 -10.89 -7.30 -16.13
C LEU A 13 -11.60 -7.76 -14.84
N ARG A 14 -12.86 -7.36 -14.64
CA ARG A 14 -13.65 -7.75 -13.48
C ARG A 14 -13.95 -9.27 -13.45
N SER A 15 -14.08 -9.92 -14.60
CA SER A 15 -14.39 -11.37 -14.68
C SER A 15 -13.29 -12.25 -14.06
N HIS A 16 -12.08 -11.73 -13.92
CA HIS A 16 -10.99 -12.42 -13.22
C HIS A 16 -11.18 -12.50 -11.69
N PHE A 17 -12.16 -11.78 -11.13
CA PHE A 17 -12.43 -11.71 -9.68
C PHE A 17 -13.77 -12.40 -9.33
N PRO A 18 -13.81 -13.75 -9.15
CA PRO A 18 -15.06 -14.49 -8.94
C PRO A 18 -15.88 -14.01 -7.74
N ALA A 19 -15.22 -13.50 -6.69
CA ALA A 19 -15.90 -12.97 -5.51
C ALA A 19 -16.82 -11.79 -5.82
N LEU A 20 -16.55 -11.02 -6.88
CA LEU A 20 -17.38 -9.89 -7.30
C LEU A 20 -18.66 -10.29 -8.05
N ALA A 21 -18.81 -11.58 -8.40
CA ALA A 21 -20.01 -12.11 -9.03
C ALA A 21 -21.12 -12.46 -8.02
N THR A 22 -20.85 -12.32 -6.71
CA THR A 22 -21.81 -12.69 -5.64
C THR A 22 -22.95 -11.68 -5.45
N GLY A 23 -22.90 -10.53 -6.12
CA GLY A 23 -23.87 -9.43 -5.99
C GLY A 23 -23.50 -8.39 -4.96
N THR A 24 -22.46 -8.63 -4.15
CA THR A 24 -21.91 -7.65 -3.21
C THR A 24 -21.16 -6.56 -3.95
N VAL A 25 -21.45 -5.30 -3.64
CA VAL A 25 -20.70 -4.13 -4.10
C VAL A 25 -19.55 -3.91 -3.14
N TYR A 26 -18.33 -4.23 -3.56
CA TYR A 26 -17.15 -4.19 -2.70
C TYR A 26 -16.39 -2.89 -2.87
N LEU A 27 -16.52 -1.98 -1.89
CA LEU A 27 -15.92 -0.63 -1.88
C LEU A 27 -15.02 -0.40 -0.64
N GLU A 28 -14.45 -1.50 -0.11
CA GLU A 28 -13.52 -1.47 1.03
C GLU A 28 -12.10 -1.92 0.63
N ASN A 29 -11.66 -1.57 -0.58
CA ASN A 29 -10.41 -2.05 -1.15
C ASN A 29 -9.15 -1.59 -0.38
N ALA A 30 -9.17 -0.43 0.27
CA ALA A 30 -8.08 0.02 1.13
C ALA A 30 -7.89 -0.85 2.39
N GLY A 31 -8.84 -1.69 2.75
CA GLY A 31 -8.73 -2.74 3.76
C GLY A 31 -8.07 -4.02 3.22
N GLY A 32 -8.29 -4.31 1.95
CA GLY A 32 -7.75 -5.44 1.19
C GLY A 32 -8.52 -5.60 -0.12
N SER A 33 -7.84 -5.84 -1.23
CA SER A 33 -8.48 -6.05 -2.54
C SER A 33 -9.00 -7.48 -2.68
N GLN A 34 -9.88 -7.70 -3.66
CA GLN A 34 -10.22 -9.04 -4.07
C GLN A 34 -9.05 -9.69 -4.83
N VAL A 35 -9.05 -11.02 -4.91
CA VAL A 35 -7.96 -11.82 -5.49
C VAL A 35 -8.42 -12.36 -6.85
N PRO A 36 -7.65 -12.20 -7.94
CA PRO A 36 -7.97 -12.79 -9.22
C PRO A 36 -7.77 -14.32 -9.17
N VAL A 37 -8.51 -15.02 -10.00
CA VAL A 37 -8.52 -16.50 -10.05
C VAL A 37 -7.12 -17.09 -10.25
N GLN A 38 -6.27 -16.43 -11.04
CA GLN A 38 -4.89 -16.84 -11.30
C GLN A 38 -4.06 -16.95 -10.01
N VAL A 39 -4.21 -16.02 -9.08
CA VAL A 39 -3.53 -16.06 -7.78
C VAL A 39 -4.01 -17.25 -6.95
N ALA A 40 -5.31 -17.46 -6.88
CA ALA A 40 -5.91 -18.59 -6.13
C ALA A 40 -5.48 -19.94 -6.72
N ASP A 41 -5.48 -20.07 -8.04
CA ASP A 41 -5.08 -21.29 -8.75
C ASP A 41 -3.61 -21.62 -8.51
N ARG A 42 -2.69 -20.66 -8.60
CA ARG A 42 -1.26 -20.87 -8.32
C ARG A 42 -1.02 -21.33 -6.88
N ILE A 43 -1.73 -20.78 -5.90
CA ILE A 43 -1.66 -21.22 -4.49
C ILE A 43 -2.14 -22.67 -4.37
N ARG A 44 -3.32 -22.98 -4.93
CA ARG A 44 -3.90 -24.33 -4.91
C ARG A 44 -2.95 -25.35 -5.53
N ASP A 45 -2.43 -25.06 -6.71
CA ASP A 45 -1.58 -25.98 -7.46
C ASP A 45 -0.24 -26.21 -6.74
N TYR A 46 0.37 -25.17 -6.14
CA TYR A 46 1.54 -25.32 -5.31
C TYR A 46 1.31 -26.26 -4.12
N LEU A 47 0.20 -26.06 -3.39
CA LEU A 47 -0.15 -26.88 -2.22
C LEU A 47 -0.37 -28.37 -2.58
N LEU A 48 -0.94 -28.62 -3.77
CA LEU A 48 -1.24 -29.99 -4.21
C LEU A 48 -0.06 -30.70 -4.88
N GLU A 49 0.86 -29.96 -5.53
CA GLU A 49 1.86 -30.54 -6.42
C GLU A 49 3.30 -30.35 -5.97
N SER A 50 3.61 -29.32 -5.14
CA SER A 50 4.99 -28.91 -4.89
C SER A 50 5.27 -28.49 -3.44
N TYR A 51 4.41 -28.81 -2.49
CA TYR A 51 4.52 -28.38 -1.10
C TYR A 51 5.65 -29.12 -0.36
N VAL A 52 6.85 -28.53 -0.36
CA VAL A 52 8.06 -29.08 0.26
C VAL A 52 9.00 -27.97 0.77
N GLN A 53 10.01 -28.37 1.58
CA GLN A 53 11.06 -27.45 2.02
C GLN A 53 12.07 -27.16 0.89
N LEU A 54 12.68 -25.95 0.95
CA LEU A 54 13.65 -25.46 -0.02
C LEU A 54 15.04 -26.04 0.20
N GLY A 55 15.92 -25.89 -0.79
CA GLY A 55 17.36 -26.11 -0.67
C GLY A 55 17.86 -27.57 -0.75
N ALA A 56 16.96 -28.55 -0.93
CA ALA A 56 17.36 -29.95 -1.12
C ALA A 56 17.63 -30.28 -2.60
N GLY A 57 18.40 -31.33 -2.83
CA GLY A 57 18.86 -31.73 -4.16
C GLY A 57 17.82 -32.43 -5.05
N TYR A 58 16.66 -32.83 -4.55
CA TYR A 58 15.63 -33.54 -5.33
C TYR A 58 14.69 -32.59 -6.08
N GLY A 59 14.02 -33.10 -7.13
CA GLY A 59 13.30 -32.28 -8.12
C GLY A 59 12.24 -31.37 -7.55
N LEU A 60 11.39 -31.83 -6.60
CA LEU A 60 10.35 -30.97 -5.99
C LEU A 60 10.95 -29.80 -5.23
N SER A 61 11.99 -30.04 -4.41
CA SER A 61 12.63 -28.99 -3.62
C SER A 61 13.33 -27.94 -4.51
N LYS A 62 13.96 -28.39 -5.61
CA LYS A 62 14.56 -27.47 -6.59
C LYS A 62 13.51 -26.57 -7.25
N ARG A 63 12.34 -27.13 -7.65
CA ARG A 63 11.24 -26.34 -8.21
C ARG A 63 10.69 -25.33 -7.21
N SER A 64 10.48 -25.75 -5.96
CA SER A 64 9.99 -24.84 -4.92
C SER A 64 11.01 -23.72 -4.60
N THR A 65 12.31 -24.03 -4.61
CA THR A 65 13.36 -23.02 -4.45
C THR A 65 13.35 -22.01 -5.59
N GLU A 66 13.27 -22.49 -6.82
CA GLU A 66 13.18 -21.63 -8.01
C GLU A 66 11.94 -20.74 -8.00
N LEU A 67 10.79 -21.29 -7.61
CA LEU A 67 9.53 -20.53 -7.47
C LEU A 67 9.68 -19.36 -6.49
N VAL A 68 10.31 -19.57 -5.34
CA VAL A 68 10.54 -18.50 -4.35
C VAL A 68 11.48 -17.43 -4.90
N HIS A 69 12.56 -17.83 -5.62
CA HIS A 69 13.45 -16.88 -6.29
C HIS A 69 12.73 -16.05 -7.37
N GLN A 70 11.87 -16.71 -8.16
CA GLN A 70 11.05 -16.02 -9.17
C GLN A 70 10.08 -15.02 -8.53
N ALA A 71 9.49 -15.36 -7.38
CA ALA A 71 8.61 -14.44 -6.64
C ALA A 71 9.37 -13.18 -6.16
N HIS A 72 10.58 -13.31 -5.62
CA HIS A 72 11.42 -12.15 -5.27
C HIS A 72 11.74 -11.29 -6.51
N SER A 73 12.10 -11.93 -7.62
CA SER A 73 12.40 -11.25 -8.88
C SER A 73 11.19 -10.50 -9.44
N LEU A 74 10.01 -11.13 -9.41
CA LEU A 74 8.76 -10.50 -9.83
C LEU A 74 8.40 -9.31 -8.94
N VAL A 75 8.49 -9.46 -7.61
CA VAL A 75 8.17 -8.37 -6.69
C VAL A 75 9.15 -7.20 -6.86
N ARG A 76 10.44 -7.46 -7.07
CA ARG A 76 11.40 -6.41 -7.44
C ARG A 76 10.99 -5.69 -8.72
N LEU A 77 10.57 -6.42 -9.75
CA LEU A 77 10.07 -5.87 -11.00
C LEU A 77 8.80 -5.01 -10.79
N LEU A 78 7.83 -5.51 -9.99
CA LEU A 78 6.61 -4.78 -9.62
C LEU A 78 6.93 -3.47 -8.90
N MET A 79 7.90 -3.48 -8.00
CA MET A 79 8.34 -2.29 -7.27
C MET A 79 9.17 -1.32 -8.12
N GLY A 80 9.56 -1.71 -9.34
CA GLY A 80 10.44 -0.90 -10.20
C GLY A 80 11.86 -0.80 -9.65
N GLY A 81 12.29 -1.80 -8.89
CA GLY A 81 13.65 -1.96 -8.40
C GLY A 81 14.57 -2.49 -9.49
N LYS A 82 15.70 -1.80 -9.74
CA LYS A 82 16.71 -2.26 -10.67
C LYS A 82 17.63 -3.30 -10.02
N GLU A 83 18.15 -4.17 -10.87
CA GLU A 83 19.13 -5.16 -10.44
C GLU A 83 20.37 -4.47 -9.85
N ASN A 84 20.89 -4.99 -8.75
CA ASN A 84 22.04 -4.46 -7.99
C ASN A 84 21.84 -3.09 -7.29
N GLU A 85 20.65 -2.46 -7.34
CA GLU A 85 20.37 -1.23 -6.57
C GLU A 85 19.76 -1.52 -5.19
N GLY A 86 19.17 -2.70 -5.00
CA GLY A 86 18.57 -3.13 -3.74
C GLY A 86 17.93 -4.51 -3.84
N GLU A 87 17.36 -4.97 -2.74
CA GLU A 87 16.70 -6.27 -2.64
C GLU A 87 15.30 -6.18 -2.03
N VAL A 88 14.50 -7.20 -2.32
CA VAL A 88 13.15 -7.36 -1.78
C VAL A 88 13.17 -8.35 -0.63
N ILE A 89 12.58 -7.96 0.48
CA ILE A 89 12.35 -8.77 1.67
C ILE A 89 10.87 -9.12 1.71
N LEU A 90 10.51 -10.39 1.71
CA LEU A 90 9.13 -10.86 1.84
C LEU A 90 8.78 -11.15 3.29
N GLY A 91 7.57 -10.80 3.70
CA GLY A 91 7.11 -11.03 5.07
C GLY A 91 5.59 -11.19 5.18
N SER A 92 5.13 -11.49 6.38
CA SER A 92 3.72 -11.79 6.64
C SER A 92 2.81 -10.55 6.56
N SER A 93 3.35 -9.34 6.80
CA SER A 93 2.60 -8.08 6.72
C SER A 93 3.56 -6.88 6.68
N ALA A 94 3.09 -5.75 6.14
CA ALA A 94 3.82 -4.48 6.19
C ALA A 94 4.15 -4.09 7.64
N SER A 95 3.22 -4.29 8.57
CA SER A 95 3.44 -4.00 10.01
C SER A 95 4.58 -4.82 10.59
N SER A 96 4.69 -6.12 10.27
CA SER A 96 5.80 -6.97 10.75
C SER A 96 7.13 -6.58 10.14
N LEU A 97 7.16 -6.20 8.85
CA LEU A 97 8.37 -5.77 8.16
C LEU A 97 8.87 -4.42 8.70
N LEU A 98 7.97 -3.45 8.94
CA LEU A 98 8.33 -2.16 9.54
C LEU A 98 8.79 -2.30 11.00
N GLN A 99 8.14 -3.18 11.78
CA GLN A 99 8.60 -3.48 13.14
C GLN A 99 10.01 -4.11 13.11
N MET A 100 10.23 -5.10 12.25
CA MET A 100 11.53 -5.73 12.05
C MET A 100 12.60 -4.70 11.65
N LEU A 101 12.27 -3.81 10.72
CA LEU A 101 13.17 -2.74 10.28
C LEU A 101 13.53 -1.79 11.44
N SER A 102 12.54 -1.36 12.22
CA SER A 102 12.77 -0.53 13.40
C SER A 102 13.63 -1.23 14.47
N ASP A 103 13.42 -2.54 14.68
CA ASP A 103 14.23 -3.33 15.59
C ASP A 103 15.69 -3.47 15.10
N CYS A 104 15.92 -3.52 13.78
CA CYS A 104 17.27 -3.47 13.22
C CYS A 104 17.91 -2.09 13.44
N TYR A 105 17.18 -1.01 13.19
CA TYR A 105 17.66 0.36 13.44
C TYR A 105 17.95 0.62 14.92
N SER A 106 17.18 0.05 15.85
CA SER A 106 17.39 0.20 17.30
C SER A 106 18.78 -0.27 17.78
N ARG A 107 19.47 -1.09 16.97
CA ARG A 107 20.81 -1.62 17.28
C ARG A 107 21.95 -0.74 16.76
N VAL A 108 21.66 0.17 15.84
CA VAL A 108 22.68 1.03 15.20
C VAL A 108 22.50 2.50 15.53
N LEU A 109 21.27 2.96 15.79
CA LEU A 109 20.99 4.33 16.19
C LEU A 109 21.55 4.63 17.58
N GLN A 110 22.05 5.86 17.76
CA GLN A 110 22.61 6.35 19.00
C GLN A 110 21.62 7.24 19.74
N ALA A 111 21.71 7.29 21.07
CA ALA A 111 20.95 8.24 21.87
C ALA A 111 21.22 9.68 21.44
N GLY A 112 20.16 10.47 21.31
CA GLY A 112 20.20 11.86 20.82
C GLY A 112 20.09 12.00 19.29
N GLN A 113 20.14 10.91 18.52
CA GLN A 113 19.71 10.95 17.12
C GLN A 113 18.19 11.12 17.01
N GLU A 114 17.73 11.61 15.88
CA GLU A 114 16.34 11.96 15.63
C GLU A 114 15.73 11.06 14.56
N VAL A 115 14.45 10.72 14.73
CA VAL A 115 13.60 10.16 13.70
C VAL A 115 12.43 11.12 13.45
N ILE A 116 12.18 11.47 12.18
CA ILE A 116 11.03 12.29 11.80
C ILE A 116 9.92 11.37 11.34
N VAL A 117 8.71 11.57 11.85
CA VAL A 117 7.55 10.73 11.54
C VAL A 117 6.39 11.60 11.08
N ALA A 118 5.85 11.32 9.89
CA ALA A 118 4.69 12.02 9.37
C ALA A 118 3.41 11.65 10.14
N GLU A 119 2.64 12.65 10.57
CA GLU A 119 1.40 12.48 11.31
C GLU A 119 0.27 11.82 10.49
N THR A 120 0.35 11.92 9.16
CA THR A 120 -0.60 11.32 8.22
C THR A 120 -0.43 9.82 8.03
N GLY A 121 0.56 9.21 8.71
CA GLY A 121 0.92 7.80 8.55
C GLY A 121 -0.06 6.84 9.23
N HIS A 122 -0.17 5.64 8.65
CA HIS A 122 -0.72 4.48 9.33
C HIS A 122 0.16 4.10 10.53
N GLU A 123 -0.43 3.70 11.67
CA GLU A 123 0.31 3.39 12.91
C GLU A 123 1.41 2.33 12.72
N ALA A 124 1.31 1.47 11.71
CA ALA A 124 2.37 0.53 11.35
C ALA A 124 3.69 1.21 10.94
N ASN A 125 3.63 2.43 10.34
CA ASN A 125 4.82 3.23 9.99
C ASN A 125 5.01 4.44 10.92
N VAL A 126 4.37 4.44 12.08
CA VAL A 126 4.50 5.46 13.12
C VAL A 126 5.01 4.82 14.42
N GLY A 127 4.26 3.88 14.97
CA GLY A 127 4.51 3.29 16.27
C GLY A 127 5.87 2.61 16.41
N PRO A 128 6.40 1.85 15.43
CA PRO A 128 7.74 1.28 15.54
C PRO A 128 8.83 2.34 15.75
N TRP A 129 8.73 3.47 15.07
CA TRP A 129 9.72 4.56 15.14
C TRP A 129 9.62 5.35 16.43
N THR A 130 8.40 5.68 16.89
CA THR A 130 8.21 6.41 18.15
C THR A 130 8.67 5.61 19.37
N ARG A 131 8.60 4.26 19.31
CA ARG A 131 9.10 3.39 20.39
C ARG A 131 10.64 3.33 20.50
N LEU A 132 11.38 3.96 19.57
CA LEU A 132 12.83 4.10 19.68
C LEU A 132 13.25 5.11 20.77
N ASP A 133 12.30 5.86 21.36
CA ASP A 133 12.51 6.74 22.52
C ASP A 133 13.11 5.98 23.71
N ARG A 134 12.74 4.71 23.90
CA ARG A 134 13.34 3.81 24.90
C ARG A 134 14.84 3.57 24.75
N HIS A 135 15.40 3.88 23.57
CA HIS A 135 16.83 3.84 23.25
C HIS A 135 17.47 5.22 23.24
N GLY A 136 16.72 6.26 23.65
CA GLY A 136 17.18 7.65 23.67
C GLY A 136 17.16 8.33 22.29
N VAL A 137 16.49 7.75 21.30
CA VAL A 137 16.24 8.37 19.99
C VAL A 137 15.05 9.32 20.12
N GLU A 138 15.21 10.55 19.60
CA GLU A 138 14.17 11.58 19.69
C GLU A 138 13.19 11.49 18.52
N THR A 139 11.87 11.46 18.79
CA THR A 139 10.86 11.53 17.73
C THR A 139 10.48 12.97 17.45
N ARG A 140 10.62 13.39 16.19
CA ARG A 140 10.14 14.68 15.70
C ARG A 140 8.93 14.45 14.78
N TRP A 141 7.89 15.27 14.95
CA TRP A 141 6.65 15.12 14.23
C TRP A 141 6.58 16.03 13.01
N TRP A 142 6.43 15.43 11.84
CA TRP A 142 6.07 16.16 10.63
C TRP A 142 4.55 16.29 10.61
N ARG A 143 4.07 17.47 11.06
CA ARG A 143 2.66 17.73 11.31
C ARG A 143 1.90 18.02 10.03
N MET A 144 0.67 17.52 9.98
CA MET A 144 -0.27 17.85 8.91
C MET A 144 -0.91 19.23 9.20
N ASN A 145 -1.08 20.03 8.15
CA ASN A 145 -1.89 21.22 8.19
C ASN A 145 -3.39 20.85 8.05
N PRO A 146 -4.24 21.11 9.04
CA PRO A 146 -5.66 20.72 9.01
C PRO A 146 -6.51 21.48 8.00
N GLU A 147 -6.00 22.59 7.42
CA GLU A 147 -6.73 23.38 6.42
C GLU A 147 -6.66 22.77 5.01
N ASP A 148 -5.52 22.20 4.65
CA ASP A 148 -5.26 21.61 3.32
C ASP A 148 -4.87 20.14 3.34
N PHE A 149 -4.79 19.54 4.53
CA PHE A 149 -4.40 18.15 4.80
C PHE A 149 -2.97 17.78 4.39
N SER A 150 -2.11 18.76 4.08
CA SER A 150 -0.74 18.51 3.61
C SER A 150 0.28 18.47 4.76
N CYS A 151 1.33 17.68 4.55
CA CYS A 151 2.60 17.80 5.28
C CYS A 151 3.58 18.56 4.39
N SER A 152 3.81 19.87 4.66
CA SER A 152 4.58 20.72 3.77
C SER A 152 6.08 20.38 3.78
N LEU A 153 6.75 20.56 2.62
CA LEU A 153 8.20 20.36 2.51
C LEU A 153 8.99 21.39 3.31
N ASP A 154 8.53 22.65 3.40
CA ASP A 154 9.17 23.69 4.20
C ASP A 154 9.23 23.27 5.68
N GLN A 155 8.16 22.70 6.22
CA GLN A 155 8.15 22.17 7.58
C GLN A 155 9.11 20.97 7.74
N LEU A 156 9.23 20.11 6.73
CA LEU A 156 10.19 19.00 6.75
C LEU A 156 11.62 19.55 6.77
N GLU A 157 11.94 20.57 5.95
CA GLU A 157 13.23 21.22 5.92
C GLU A 157 13.62 21.80 7.29
N ASP A 158 12.68 22.49 7.96
CA ASP A 158 12.86 23.01 9.32
C ASP A 158 13.04 21.91 10.39
N LEU A 159 12.52 20.73 10.15
CA LEU A 159 12.66 19.57 11.04
C LEU A 159 14.00 18.84 10.86
N LEU A 160 14.58 18.87 9.67
CA LEU A 160 15.84 18.17 9.38
C LEU A 160 17.02 18.81 10.13
N SER A 161 17.90 17.98 10.65
CA SER A 161 19.13 18.39 11.35
C SER A 161 20.26 17.39 11.10
N ASP A 162 21.47 17.71 11.54
CA ASP A 162 22.63 16.80 11.51
C ASP A 162 22.46 15.56 12.42
N ARG A 163 21.45 15.55 13.27
CA ARG A 163 21.07 14.41 14.12
C ARG A 163 19.97 13.53 13.50
N THR A 164 19.35 13.99 12.42
CA THR A 164 18.27 13.23 11.77
C THR A 164 18.82 11.95 11.12
N ALA A 165 18.36 10.80 11.58
CA ALA A 165 18.79 9.50 11.06
C ALA A 165 17.87 9.00 9.95
N LEU A 166 16.56 9.19 10.11
CA LEU A 166 15.56 8.76 9.12
C LEU A 166 14.27 9.58 9.19
N VAL A 167 13.54 9.57 8.06
CA VAL A 167 12.20 10.14 7.91
C VAL A 167 11.24 9.04 7.47
N ALA A 168 10.17 8.80 8.25
CA ALA A 168 9.14 7.83 7.98
C ALA A 168 7.83 8.52 7.58
N PHE A 169 7.28 8.21 6.40
CA PHE A 169 6.06 8.84 5.90
C PHE A 169 5.25 7.92 4.97
N PRO A 170 3.94 8.14 4.77
CA PRO A 170 3.16 7.43 3.78
C PRO A 170 3.33 8.08 2.40
N HIS A 171 3.48 7.26 1.34
CA HIS A 171 3.39 7.73 -0.04
C HIS A 171 1.96 8.18 -0.39
N VAL A 172 0.98 7.50 0.21
CA VAL A 172 -0.44 7.88 0.23
C VAL A 172 -0.97 7.62 1.63
N SER A 173 -1.61 8.61 2.24
CA SER A 173 -2.33 8.37 3.49
C SER A 173 -3.58 7.52 3.23
N ASN A 174 -3.76 6.48 4.03
CA ASN A 174 -4.89 5.56 3.92
C ASN A 174 -6.25 6.15 4.32
N LEU A 175 -6.28 7.41 4.77
CA LEU A 175 -7.49 8.22 4.97
C LEU A 175 -7.62 9.34 3.94
N LEU A 176 -6.55 10.10 3.69
CA LEU A 176 -6.60 11.30 2.86
C LEU A 176 -6.65 11.00 1.36
N GLY A 177 -6.02 9.91 0.93
CA GLY A 177 -5.95 9.53 -0.48
C GLY A 177 -5.03 10.39 -1.35
N GLU A 178 -4.34 11.37 -0.78
CA GLU A 178 -3.36 12.22 -1.44
C GLU A 178 -2.08 11.45 -1.82
N ILE A 179 -1.55 11.69 -3.01
CA ILE A 179 -0.24 11.19 -3.44
C ILE A 179 0.81 12.28 -3.19
N VAL A 180 1.77 12.03 -2.29
CA VAL A 180 2.84 12.99 -2.02
C VAL A 180 3.97 12.87 -3.05
N ASP A 181 4.72 13.96 -3.29
CA ASP A 181 5.91 13.92 -4.14
C ASP A 181 7.09 13.25 -3.42
N ILE A 182 7.10 11.93 -3.46
CA ILE A 182 8.10 11.09 -2.80
C ILE A 182 9.53 11.39 -3.27
N ARG A 183 9.72 11.85 -4.53
CA ARG A 183 11.04 12.18 -5.06
C ARG A 183 11.59 13.46 -4.44
N GLN A 184 10.76 14.49 -4.31
CA GLN A 184 11.17 15.73 -3.64
C GLN A 184 11.48 15.48 -2.17
N ILE A 185 10.65 14.74 -1.46
CA ILE A 185 10.88 14.35 -0.06
C ILE A 185 12.21 13.57 0.05
N THR A 186 12.42 12.56 -0.79
CA THR A 186 13.64 11.74 -0.75
C THR A 186 14.89 12.58 -1.00
N THR A 187 14.84 13.51 -1.96
CA THR A 187 15.97 14.40 -2.26
C THR A 187 16.31 15.25 -1.05
N LEU A 188 15.32 15.93 -0.46
CA LEU A 188 15.51 16.79 0.70
C LEU A 188 16.09 16.02 1.91
N VAL A 189 15.58 14.83 2.18
CA VAL A 189 16.04 13.97 3.28
C VAL A 189 17.48 13.51 3.07
N HIS A 190 17.83 13.11 1.84
CA HIS A 190 19.20 12.70 1.50
C HIS A 190 20.21 13.86 1.56
N GLU A 191 19.81 15.09 1.21
CA GLU A 191 20.66 16.27 1.37
C GLU A 191 21.03 16.55 2.83
N ALA A 192 20.15 16.16 3.77
CA ALA A 192 20.44 16.20 5.21
C ALA A 192 21.23 14.98 5.72
N GLY A 193 21.55 14.01 4.86
CA GLY A 193 22.26 12.77 5.22
C GLY A 193 21.41 11.70 5.91
N ALA A 194 20.08 11.84 5.91
CA ALA A 194 19.15 10.93 6.55
C ALA A 194 18.59 9.87 5.57
N ARG A 195 17.98 8.80 6.10
CA ARG A 195 17.33 7.72 5.35
C ARG A 195 15.82 7.94 5.22
N VAL A 196 15.25 7.39 4.15
CA VAL A 196 13.80 7.44 3.85
C VAL A 196 13.15 6.07 4.08
N VAL A 197 12.04 6.06 4.84
CA VAL A 197 11.16 4.90 5.01
C VAL A 197 9.77 5.26 4.52
N ALA A 198 9.44 4.87 3.31
CA ALA A 198 8.16 5.19 2.68
C ALA A 198 7.16 4.02 2.78
N ASP A 199 5.96 4.32 3.27
CA ASP A 199 4.84 3.37 3.29
C ASP A 199 4.01 3.53 1.99
N GLY A 200 4.16 2.58 1.08
CA GLY A 200 3.44 2.51 -0.18
C GLY A 200 2.16 1.67 -0.16
N VAL A 201 1.73 1.21 1.00
CA VAL A 201 0.60 0.27 1.14
C VAL A 201 -0.69 0.80 0.51
N ALA A 202 -0.97 2.10 0.63
CA ALA A 202 -2.15 2.72 0.05
C ALA A 202 -1.91 3.28 -1.38
N PHE A 203 -0.65 3.36 -1.84
CA PHE A 203 -0.28 3.76 -3.21
C PHE A 203 -0.31 2.59 -4.20
N ALA A 204 0.28 1.47 -3.80
CA ALA A 204 0.59 0.34 -4.66
C ALA A 204 -0.61 -0.31 -5.39
N PRO A 205 -1.86 -0.32 -4.87
CA PRO A 205 -3.02 -0.82 -5.60
C PRO A 205 -3.40 -0.01 -6.84
N HIS A 206 -3.00 1.26 -6.89
CA HIS A 206 -3.52 2.27 -7.81
C HIS A 206 -2.53 2.70 -8.89
N ARG A 207 -1.23 2.65 -8.59
CA ARG A 207 -0.17 3.18 -9.48
C ARG A 207 1.06 2.27 -9.45
N ALA A 208 1.78 2.23 -10.57
CA ALA A 208 3.04 1.51 -10.67
C ALA A 208 4.11 2.09 -9.73
N MET A 209 4.69 1.24 -8.89
CA MET A 209 5.80 1.63 -8.00
C MET A 209 7.10 1.82 -8.81
N ARG A 210 7.99 2.74 -8.38
CA ARG A 210 9.23 3.10 -9.07
C ARG A 210 10.35 3.39 -8.06
N VAL A 211 10.62 2.44 -7.16
CA VAL A 211 11.51 2.65 -6.00
C VAL A 211 12.92 3.12 -6.38
N SER A 212 13.50 2.58 -7.47
CA SER A 212 14.80 3.02 -7.97
C SER A 212 14.76 4.44 -8.53
N GLU A 213 13.69 4.85 -9.21
CA GLU A 213 13.55 6.21 -9.74
C GLU A 213 13.30 7.24 -8.64
N TRP A 214 12.60 6.84 -7.57
CA TRP A 214 12.34 7.70 -6.41
C TRP A 214 13.57 7.83 -5.50
N GLY A 215 14.49 6.87 -5.57
CA GLY A 215 15.72 6.82 -4.79
C GLY A 215 15.50 6.49 -3.31
N VAL A 216 14.34 5.99 -2.93
CA VAL A 216 13.99 5.65 -1.54
C VAL A 216 14.90 4.56 -0.98
N ASP A 217 15.24 4.67 0.31
CA ASP A 217 16.05 3.65 0.99
C ASP A 217 15.21 2.43 1.34
N TRP A 218 14.00 2.67 1.85
CA TRP A 218 13.05 1.63 2.22
C TRP A 218 11.66 1.95 1.70
N TYR A 219 11.01 0.95 1.11
CA TYR A 219 9.63 1.09 0.63
C TYR A 219 8.85 -0.19 0.92
N VAL A 220 7.75 -0.09 1.65
CA VAL A 220 6.93 -1.24 2.02
C VAL A 220 5.58 -1.20 1.32
N TYR A 221 5.06 -2.37 0.92
CA TYR A 221 3.66 -2.50 0.52
C TYR A 221 3.08 -3.86 0.92
N SER A 222 1.75 -3.94 0.99
CA SER A 222 1.02 -5.17 1.30
C SER A 222 0.48 -5.80 0.03
N THR A 223 0.88 -7.04 -0.27
CA THR A 223 0.51 -7.72 -1.51
C THR A 223 -1.00 -8.00 -1.58
N TYR A 224 -1.67 -8.27 -0.43
CA TYR A 224 -3.11 -8.50 -0.37
C TYR A 224 -3.98 -7.28 -0.67
N LYS A 225 -3.39 -6.08 -0.73
CA LYS A 225 -4.06 -4.88 -1.23
C LYS A 225 -3.83 -4.66 -2.73
N VAL A 226 -2.84 -5.35 -3.29
CA VAL A 226 -2.48 -5.33 -4.71
C VAL A 226 -2.84 -6.66 -5.36
N TYR A 227 -4.05 -7.11 -5.12
CA TYR A 227 -4.68 -8.30 -5.74
C TYR A 227 -3.95 -9.62 -5.47
N GLY A 228 -2.95 -9.63 -4.60
CA GLY A 228 -2.11 -10.77 -4.26
C GLY A 228 -2.52 -11.51 -2.98
N PRO A 229 -1.71 -12.48 -2.55
CA PRO A 229 -1.92 -13.21 -1.30
C PRO A 229 -1.66 -12.34 -0.06
N HIS A 230 -2.08 -12.82 1.13
CA HIS A 230 -1.92 -12.11 2.39
C HIS A 230 -0.45 -12.13 2.87
N MET A 231 0.36 -11.30 2.26
CA MET A 231 1.78 -11.07 2.51
C MET A 231 2.12 -9.59 2.38
N ALA A 232 3.38 -9.25 2.53
CA ALA A 232 3.94 -7.94 2.24
C ALA A 232 5.37 -8.06 1.70
N ALA A 233 5.83 -6.97 1.08
CA ALA A 233 7.20 -6.84 0.60
C ALA A 233 7.79 -5.50 1.06
N LEU A 234 9.08 -5.54 1.39
CA LEU A 234 9.89 -4.39 1.74
C LEU A 234 11.08 -4.31 0.77
N TRP A 235 11.17 -3.24 0.02
CA TRP A 235 12.37 -2.88 -0.70
C TRP A 235 13.39 -2.28 0.25
N GLY A 236 14.65 -2.73 0.15
CA GLY A 236 15.79 -2.09 0.81
C GLY A 236 16.87 -1.76 -0.22
N ARG A 237 17.28 -0.49 -0.28
CA ARG A 237 18.41 -0.08 -1.13
C ARG A 237 19.70 -0.69 -0.62
N SER A 238 20.62 -1.09 -1.50
CA SER A 238 21.81 -1.89 -1.16
C SER A 238 22.68 -1.29 -0.06
N ASP A 239 22.89 0.03 -0.07
CA ASP A 239 23.66 0.72 0.95
C ASP A 239 22.94 0.74 2.32
N ALA A 240 21.62 0.99 2.34
CA ALA A 240 20.82 0.95 3.56
C ALA A 240 20.73 -0.47 4.16
N LEU A 241 20.61 -1.49 3.31
CA LEU A 241 20.70 -2.89 3.73
C LEU A 241 22.05 -3.24 4.37
N GLY A 242 23.15 -2.70 3.80
CA GLY A 242 24.51 -2.90 4.30
C GLY A 242 24.80 -2.30 5.68
N GLU A 243 24.01 -1.33 6.13
CA GLU A 243 24.12 -0.70 7.45
C GLU A 243 23.50 -1.54 8.57
N LEU A 244 22.64 -2.51 8.23
CA LEU A 244 21.83 -3.24 9.18
C LEU A 244 22.21 -4.73 9.22
N THR A 245 21.94 -5.34 10.36
CA THR A 245 21.96 -6.79 10.52
C THR A 245 20.53 -7.29 10.75
N GLY A 246 20.09 -8.20 9.90
CA GLY A 246 18.76 -8.80 9.99
C GLY A 246 18.59 -9.70 11.21
N PRO A 247 17.35 -10.05 11.59
CA PRO A 247 17.04 -10.82 12.79
C PRO A 247 17.22 -12.34 12.63
N ASN A 248 17.53 -12.85 11.43
CA ASN A 248 17.59 -14.27 11.17
C ASN A 248 18.81 -14.93 11.87
N HIS A 249 18.93 -16.25 11.78
CA HIS A 249 19.99 -17.01 12.43
C HIS A 249 21.39 -16.47 12.09
N TYR A 250 22.29 -16.43 13.05
CA TYR A 250 23.61 -15.79 12.95
C TYR A 250 24.48 -16.27 11.78
N PHE A 251 24.20 -17.45 11.22
CA PHE A 251 24.90 -18.03 10.07
C PHE A 251 24.24 -17.71 8.72
N ILE A 252 23.02 -17.15 8.70
CA ILE A 252 22.35 -16.68 7.49
C ILE A 252 22.71 -15.20 7.30
N ARG A 253 23.62 -14.93 6.35
CA ARG A 253 24.15 -13.57 6.12
C ARG A 253 23.77 -12.99 4.77
N ASP A 254 23.23 -13.84 3.88
CA ASP A 254 22.85 -13.41 2.54
C ASP A 254 21.56 -12.60 2.58
N VAL A 255 21.54 -11.50 1.83
CA VAL A 255 20.34 -10.69 1.60
C VAL A 255 19.55 -11.31 0.43
N PRO A 256 18.21 -11.39 0.52
CA PRO A 256 17.32 -10.86 1.57
C PRO A 256 17.16 -11.76 2.80
N TYR A 257 17.65 -12.98 2.78
CA TYR A 257 17.33 -14.05 3.74
C TYR A 257 17.68 -13.72 5.19
N GLN A 258 18.71 -12.90 5.44
CA GLN A 258 19.03 -12.47 6.80
C GLN A 258 17.88 -11.65 7.44
N PHE A 259 16.99 -11.05 6.63
CA PHE A 259 15.84 -10.28 7.09
C PHE A 259 14.52 -11.08 7.07
N GLU A 260 14.50 -12.24 6.45
CA GLU A 260 13.33 -13.12 6.30
C GLU A 260 13.32 -14.20 7.39
N LEU A 261 12.91 -13.82 8.60
CA LEU A 261 12.87 -14.74 9.74
C LEU A 261 11.89 -15.91 9.48
N GLY A 262 12.43 -17.14 9.43
CA GLY A 262 11.66 -18.34 9.12
C GLY A 262 11.39 -18.58 7.63
N GLY A 263 11.84 -17.67 6.76
CA GLY A 263 11.56 -17.68 5.32
C GLY A 263 10.16 -17.17 4.95
N PRO A 264 9.92 -16.85 3.66
CA PRO A 264 8.59 -16.41 3.18
C PRO A 264 7.60 -17.57 3.07
N SER A 265 6.29 -17.29 3.00
CA SER A 265 5.27 -18.27 2.62
C SER A 265 5.51 -18.73 1.19
N HIS A 266 5.81 -20.03 1.00
CA HIS A 266 6.07 -20.58 -0.34
C HIS A 266 4.80 -20.59 -1.20
N GLU A 267 3.66 -20.96 -0.63
CA GLU A 267 2.35 -20.89 -1.29
C GLU A 267 1.96 -19.42 -1.61
N GLY A 268 2.34 -18.50 -0.73
CA GLY A 268 2.20 -17.06 -1.01
C GLY A 268 3.09 -16.62 -2.17
N CYS A 269 4.32 -17.10 -2.27
CA CYS A 269 5.20 -16.85 -3.42
C CYS A 269 4.59 -17.37 -4.73
N ALA A 270 3.95 -18.55 -4.69
CA ALA A 270 3.21 -19.08 -5.84
C ALA A 270 2.05 -18.13 -6.24
N GLY A 271 1.30 -17.63 -5.25
CA GLY A 271 0.24 -16.65 -5.48
C GLY A 271 0.75 -15.34 -6.09
N LEU A 272 1.93 -14.86 -5.67
CA LEU A 272 2.54 -13.67 -6.29
C LEU A 272 2.82 -13.89 -7.78
N LEU A 273 3.28 -15.08 -8.18
CA LEU A 273 3.44 -15.40 -9.61
C LEU A 273 2.09 -15.41 -10.36
N GLY A 274 0.99 -15.81 -9.69
CA GLY A 274 -0.35 -15.68 -10.27
C GLY A 274 -0.79 -14.22 -10.51
N LEU A 275 -0.24 -13.26 -9.75
CA LEU A 275 -0.46 -11.84 -10.04
C LEU A 275 0.20 -11.43 -11.38
N SER A 276 1.39 -11.98 -11.71
CA SER A 276 1.99 -11.79 -13.03
C SER A 276 1.05 -12.27 -14.14
N ASP A 277 0.50 -13.48 -13.98
CA ASP A 277 -0.43 -14.06 -14.95
C ASP A 277 -1.67 -13.17 -15.17
N TYR A 278 -2.17 -12.53 -14.10
CA TYR A 278 -3.27 -11.56 -14.20
C TYR A 278 -2.86 -10.28 -14.93
N LEU A 279 -1.71 -9.67 -14.57
CA LEU A 279 -1.25 -8.44 -15.19
C LEU A 279 -0.96 -8.61 -16.69
N GLU A 280 -0.49 -9.79 -17.11
CA GLU A 280 -0.33 -10.15 -18.53
C GLU A 280 -1.67 -10.11 -19.28
N LYS A 281 -2.77 -10.55 -18.64
CA LYS A 281 -4.13 -10.43 -19.22
C LYS A 281 -4.56 -8.97 -19.32
N VAL A 282 -4.25 -8.14 -18.32
CA VAL A 282 -4.58 -6.70 -18.34
C VAL A 282 -3.97 -6.00 -19.57
N VAL A 283 -2.74 -6.35 -19.93
CA VAL A 283 -2.03 -5.70 -21.06
C VAL A 283 -2.10 -6.48 -22.37
N GLY A 284 -2.55 -7.73 -22.36
CA GLY A 284 -2.69 -8.56 -23.54
C GLY A 284 -1.36 -9.09 -24.09
N VAL A 285 -0.38 -9.37 -23.22
CA VAL A 285 0.92 -9.96 -23.62
C VAL A 285 0.94 -11.48 -23.41
N GLU A 286 1.94 -12.15 -23.98
CA GLU A 286 2.11 -13.60 -23.85
C GLU A 286 2.47 -14.00 -22.39
N GLU A 287 2.06 -15.19 -21.99
CA GLU A 287 2.36 -15.76 -20.67
C GLU A 287 3.88 -15.86 -20.44
N GLY A 288 4.34 -15.38 -19.30
CA GLY A 288 5.75 -15.36 -18.88
C GLY A 288 6.58 -14.26 -19.55
N SER A 289 5.95 -13.29 -20.25
CA SER A 289 6.66 -12.20 -20.94
C SER A 289 6.59 -10.85 -20.22
N LEU A 290 5.97 -10.77 -19.03
CA LEU A 290 5.73 -9.53 -18.30
C LEU A 290 7.04 -8.78 -18.02
N GLY A 291 7.20 -7.60 -18.63
CA GLY A 291 8.31 -6.70 -18.39
C GLY A 291 7.90 -5.45 -17.61
N ARG A 292 8.89 -4.59 -17.30
CA ARG A 292 8.64 -3.36 -16.55
C ARG A 292 7.66 -2.43 -17.27
N SER A 293 7.80 -2.25 -18.58
CA SER A 293 6.89 -1.43 -19.39
C SER A 293 5.47 -1.95 -19.40
N ASP A 294 5.29 -3.28 -19.30
CA ASP A 294 3.97 -3.90 -19.26
C ASP A 294 3.29 -3.65 -17.92
N ILE A 295 4.06 -3.69 -16.83
CA ILE A 295 3.57 -3.31 -15.49
C ILE A 295 3.13 -1.85 -15.48
N ASP A 296 3.94 -0.93 -16.01
CA ASP A 296 3.56 0.48 -16.12
C ASP A 296 2.26 0.63 -16.90
N ARG A 297 2.15 -0.06 -18.02
CA ARG A 297 0.95 -0.06 -18.86
C ARG A 297 -0.27 -0.67 -18.16
N ALA A 298 -0.10 -1.77 -17.41
CA ALA A 298 -1.18 -2.38 -16.64
C ALA A 298 -1.74 -1.40 -15.61
N PHE A 299 -0.89 -0.73 -14.85
CA PHE A 299 -1.33 0.25 -13.86
C PHE A 299 -1.92 1.52 -14.50
N GLU A 300 -1.48 1.94 -15.68
CA GLU A 300 -2.13 3.00 -16.44
C GLU A 300 -3.57 2.62 -16.84
N ILE A 301 -3.79 1.39 -17.33
CA ILE A 301 -5.12 0.86 -17.66
C ILE A 301 -5.99 0.82 -16.41
N MET A 302 -5.46 0.26 -15.31
CA MET A 302 -6.17 0.15 -14.05
C MET A 302 -6.55 1.52 -13.47
N ALA A 303 -5.64 2.49 -13.50
CA ALA A 303 -5.91 3.87 -13.09
C ALA A 303 -6.97 4.55 -13.97
N ALA A 304 -6.96 4.31 -15.27
CA ALA A 304 -7.98 4.83 -16.18
C ALA A 304 -9.36 4.19 -15.96
N CYS A 305 -9.42 2.93 -15.50
CA CYS A 305 -10.66 2.31 -15.04
C CYS A 305 -11.18 2.93 -13.74
N GLU A 306 -10.31 3.26 -12.81
CA GLU A 306 -10.64 3.80 -11.48
C GLU A 306 -11.13 5.26 -11.56
N GLN A 307 -10.50 6.09 -12.40
CA GLN A 307 -10.74 7.53 -12.46
C GLN A 307 -12.23 7.93 -12.58
N PRO A 308 -13.04 7.38 -13.51
CA PRO A 308 -14.44 7.79 -13.65
C PRO A 308 -15.31 7.49 -12.42
N VAL A 309 -15.05 6.38 -11.73
CA VAL A 309 -15.81 6.00 -10.53
C VAL A 309 -15.40 6.85 -9.33
N GLN A 310 -14.10 7.21 -9.25
CA GLN A 310 -13.59 8.16 -8.26
C GLN A 310 -14.22 9.54 -8.45
N SER A 311 -14.15 10.09 -9.68
CA SER A 311 -14.70 11.42 -10.02
C SER A 311 -16.18 11.52 -9.66
N ARG A 312 -16.97 10.52 -10.02
CA ARG A 312 -18.41 10.50 -9.76
C ARG A 312 -18.76 10.53 -8.27
N LEU A 313 -18.05 9.75 -7.45
CA LEU A 313 -18.26 9.76 -6.00
C LEU A 313 -17.82 11.08 -5.36
N LEU A 314 -16.68 11.62 -5.77
CA LEU A 314 -16.22 12.93 -5.30
C LEU A 314 -17.20 14.04 -5.67
N GLU A 315 -17.66 14.10 -6.91
CA GLU A 315 -18.67 15.08 -7.36
C GLU A 315 -19.92 15.04 -6.47
N TYR A 316 -20.43 13.84 -6.19
CA TYR A 316 -21.58 13.66 -5.30
C TYR A 316 -21.31 14.18 -3.90
N LEU A 317 -20.22 13.78 -3.26
CA LEU A 317 -19.91 14.16 -1.88
C LEU A 317 -19.61 15.65 -1.76
N CYS A 318 -18.87 16.24 -2.71
CA CYS A 318 -18.59 17.69 -2.75
C CYS A 318 -19.83 18.54 -3.05
N SER A 319 -20.88 17.99 -3.64
CA SER A 319 -22.15 18.70 -3.87
C SER A 319 -23.00 18.90 -2.61
N ARG A 320 -22.63 18.25 -1.51
CA ARG A 320 -23.38 18.25 -0.26
C ARG A 320 -22.77 19.22 0.76
N GLU A 321 -23.54 20.16 1.24
CA GLU A 321 -23.11 21.14 2.25
C GLU A 321 -22.94 20.54 3.66
N ASP A 322 -23.58 19.40 3.92
CA ASP A 322 -23.55 18.66 5.20
C ASP A 322 -22.42 17.64 5.30
N VAL A 323 -21.63 17.47 4.22
CA VAL A 323 -20.49 16.53 4.14
C VAL A 323 -19.18 17.31 4.02
N ARG A 324 -18.18 16.92 4.80
CA ARG A 324 -16.79 17.38 4.68
C ARG A 324 -15.91 16.22 4.24
N ILE A 325 -15.23 16.36 3.11
CA ILE A 325 -14.20 15.42 2.68
C ILE A 325 -13.01 15.51 3.65
N VAL A 326 -12.46 14.37 4.05
CA VAL A 326 -11.24 14.29 4.85
C VAL A 326 -10.08 13.91 3.90
N GLY A 327 -9.43 14.94 3.40
CA GLY A 327 -8.40 14.88 2.36
C GLY A 327 -8.66 15.88 1.25
N PRO A 328 -7.79 15.99 0.24
CA PRO A 328 -7.95 16.95 -0.84
C PRO A 328 -9.20 16.64 -1.69
N GLU A 329 -10.00 17.66 -1.97
CA GLU A 329 -11.20 17.58 -2.83
C GLU A 329 -10.84 17.58 -4.33
N VAL A 330 -9.55 17.50 -4.65
CA VAL A 330 -9.04 17.52 -6.02
C VAL A 330 -9.29 16.16 -6.68
N ASP A 331 -9.93 16.18 -7.85
CA ASP A 331 -10.05 15.02 -8.71
C ASP A 331 -8.79 14.85 -9.61
N GLY A 332 -8.54 13.64 -10.11
CA GLY A 332 -7.47 13.39 -11.06
C GLY A 332 -6.26 12.62 -10.49
N PRO A 333 -5.09 12.73 -11.17
CA PRO A 333 -3.94 11.85 -10.90
C PRO A 333 -3.22 12.12 -9.57
N ALA A 334 -3.51 13.25 -8.91
CA ALA A 334 -2.87 13.63 -7.64
C ALA A 334 -3.43 12.86 -6.43
N ARG A 335 -4.42 12.00 -6.65
CA ARG A 335 -5.00 11.16 -5.60
C ARG A 335 -5.29 9.75 -6.09
N VAL A 336 -5.58 8.87 -5.14
CA VAL A 336 -6.06 7.50 -5.37
C VAL A 336 -7.55 7.38 -5.04
N GLY A 337 -8.18 6.26 -5.42
CA GLY A 337 -9.60 5.97 -5.21
C GLY A 337 -10.05 5.76 -3.76
N THR A 338 -9.26 6.18 -2.78
CA THR A 338 -9.63 6.21 -1.36
C THR A 338 -10.22 7.56 -1.02
N ILE A 339 -11.50 7.58 -0.59
CA ILE A 339 -12.24 8.80 -0.26
C ILE A 339 -12.80 8.63 1.15
N SER A 340 -12.41 9.54 2.05
CA SER A 340 -12.91 9.62 3.41
C SER A 340 -13.75 10.88 3.60
N PHE A 341 -14.81 10.79 4.40
CA PHE A 341 -15.65 11.93 4.71
C PHE A 341 -16.29 11.82 6.09
N VAL A 342 -16.76 12.95 6.60
CA VAL A 342 -17.59 13.06 7.80
C VAL A 342 -18.83 13.89 7.51
N HIS A 343 -19.88 13.72 8.29
CA HIS A 343 -21.13 14.47 8.19
C HIS A 343 -21.27 15.42 9.38
N ALA A 344 -21.91 16.57 9.17
CA ALA A 344 -22.05 17.61 10.18
C ALA A 344 -22.80 17.15 11.45
N ASP A 345 -23.86 16.35 11.30
CA ASP A 345 -24.77 15.99 12.38
C ASP A 345 -24.86 14.48 12.66
N LYS A 346 -24.25 13.63 11.82
CA LYS A 346 -24.35 12.17 11.96
C LYS A 346 -22.97 11.54 12.19
N SER A 347 -22.90 10.55 13.08
CA SER A 347 -21.69 9.78 13.26
C SER A 347 -21.37 8.92 12.03
N SER A 348 -20.09 8.68 11.81
CA SER A 348 -19.62 7.79 10.75
C SER A 348 -20.16 6.37 10.91
N GLN A 349 -20.30 5.92 12.17
CA GLN A 349 -20.94 4.65 12.52
C GLN A 349 -22.42 4.62 12.04
N ALA A 350 -23.20 5.64 12.36
CA ALA A 350 -24.61 5.65 11.99
C ALA A 350 -24.83 5.61 10.48
N ILE A 351 -23.96 6.29 9.71
CA ILE A 351 -23.99 6.27 8.25
C ILE A 351 -23.70 4.86 7.73
N THR A 352 -22.63 4.24 8.21
CA THR A 352 -22.25 2.89 7.76
C THR A 352 -23.27 1.84 8.18
N GLU A 353 -23.92 1.94 9.33
CA GLU A 353 -25.01 1.04 9.74
C GLU A 353 -26.20 1.05 8.78
N VAL A 354 -26.47 2.15 8.10
CA VAL A 354 -27.49 2.21 7.03
C VAL A 354 -27.01 1.46 5.80
N VAL A 355 -25.76 1.67 5.38
CA VAL A 355 -25.16 1.01 4.22
C VAL A 355 -25.03 -0.50 4.45
N ASP A 356 -24.66 -0.93 5.65
CA ASP A 356 -24.51 -2.35 6.03
C ASP A 356 -25.80 -3.17 5.95
N ARG A 357 -26.98 -2.50 5.88
CA ARG A 357 -28.26 -3.18 5.64
C ARG A 357 -28.45 -3.57 4.18
N THR A 358 -27.54 -3.18 3.33
CA THR A 358 -27.50 -3.48 1.91
C THR A 358 -26.32 -4.41 1.61
N GLU A 359 -26.22 -4.86 0.36
CA GLU A 359 -25.07 -5.66 -0.10
C GLU A 359 -23.89 -4.74 -0.56
N ILE A 360 -23.65 -3.62 0.13
CA ILE A 360 -22.57 -2.66 -0.17
C ILE A 360 -21.59 -2.62 1.00
N GLY A 361 -20.31 -2.92 0.75
CA GLY A 361 -19.25 -2.92 1.75
C GLY A 361 -18.44 -1.63 1.72
N ILE A 362 -18.60 -0.79 2.76
CA ILE A 362 -17.73 0.34 3.10
C ILE A 362 -17.32 0.22 4.56
N ARG A 363 -16.54 1.15 5.08
CA ARG A 363 -16.12 1.09 6.48
C ARG A 363 -16.10 2.47 7.15
N HIS A 364 -16.29 2.53 8.49
CA HIS A 364 -16.01 3.71 9.31
C HIS A 364 -14.90 3.43 10.33
N GLY A 365 -14.35 4.48 10.93
CA GLY A 365 -13.36 4.46 12.00
C GLY A 365 -12.05 5.15 11.65
N HIS A 366 -11.04 5.00 12.49
CA HIS A 366 -9.71 5.60 12.33
C HIS A 366 -8.78 4.85 11.35
N MET A 367 -9.12 3.65 10.91
CA MET A 367 -8.33 2.81 9.97
C MET A 367 -6.83 2.71 10.32
N TYR A 368 -6.50 2.63 11.62
CA TYR A 368 -5.13 2.68 12.15
C TYR A 368 -4.37 3.99 11.90
N ALA A 369 -5.02 5.06 11.47
CA ALA A 369 -4.49 6.43 11.44
C ALA A 369 -5.06 7.23 12.64
N TYR A 370 -4.96 6.66 13.84
CA TYR A 370 -5.57 7.17 15.08
C TYR A 370 -5.11 8.60 15.36
N ARG A 371 -3.80 8.86 15.27
CA ARG A 371 -3.19 10.18 15.51
C ARG A 371 -3.65 11.23 14.51
N LEU A 372 -3.89 10.84 13.25
CA LEU A 372 -4.44 11.72 12.24
C LEU A 372 -5.88 12.13 12.60
N CYS A 373 -6.69 11.21 13.10
CA CYS A 373 -8.04 11.56 13.59
C CYS A 373 -7.97 12.55 14.76
N GLU A 374 -7.06 12.35 15.72
CA GLU A 374 -6.83 13.30 16.83
C GLU A 374 -6.40 14.69 16.29
N ALA A 375 -5.47 14.74 15.33
CA ALA A 375 -5.00 15.98 14.72
C ALA A 375 -6.08 16.74 13.95
N LEU A 376 -7.10 16.03 13.46
CA LEU A 376 -8.27 16.58 12.76
C LEU A 376 -9.45 16.90 13.69
N ASP A 377 -9.26 16.78 15.01
CA ASP A 377 -10.33 16.95 16.02
C ASP A 377 -11.55 16.02 15.78
N LEU A 378 -11.26 14.83 15.26
CA LEU A 378 -12.24 13.75 15.09
C LEU A 378 -12.15 12.77 16.27
N ALA A 379 -13.29 12.33 16.81
CA ALA A 379 -13.31 11.24 17.77
C ALA A 379 -12.78 9.95 17.10
N PRO A 380 -11.60 9.42 17.46
CA PRO A 380 -10.99 8.34 16.67
C PRO A 380 -11.84 7.07 16.58
N GLU A 381 -12.63 6.79 17.61
CA GLU A 381 -13.50 5.60 17.64
C GLU A 381 -14.63 5.66 16.60
N ASP A 382 -15.11 6.85 16.25
CA ASP A 382 -16.05 7.08 15.15
C ASP A 382 -15.30 7.30 13.81
N GLY A 383 -14.21 8.06 13.86
CA GLY A 383 -13.29 8.33 12.76
C GLY A 383 -13.99 8.95 11.55
N VAL A 384 -13.82 8.33 10.40
CA VAL A 384 -14.40 8.77 9.11
C VAL A 384 -15.22 7.64 8.49
N VAL A 385 -16.15 7.96 7.60
CA VAL A 385 -16.65 7.01 6.60
C VAL A 385 -15.63 6.93 5.48
N ARG A 386 -15.16 5.73 5.13
CA ARG A 386 -14.21 5.53 4.05
C ARG A 386 -14.78 4.62 2.97
N VAL A 387 -14.77 5.12 1.75
CA VAL A 387 -15.02 4.37 0.52
C VAL A 387 -13.70 4.22 -0.24
N SER A 388 -13.39 3.04 -0.72
CA SER A 388 -12.14 2.80 -1.44
C SER A 388 -12.38 1.98 -2.70
N LEU A 389 -12.00 2.56 -3.81
CA LEU A 389 -12.26 2.12 -5.18
C LEU A 389 -10.96 1.62 -5.81
N VAL A 390 -11.08 0.65 -6.70
CA VAL A 390 -9.99 0.20 -7.57
C VAL A 390 -10.55 -0.11 -8.96
N HIS A 391 -9.70 -0.53 -9.88
CA HIS A 391 -9.98 -0.68 -11.31
C HIS A 391 -11.18 -1.58 -11.67
N TYR A 392 -11.54 -2.56 -10.84
CA TYR A 392 -12.66 -3.46 -11.12
C TYR A 392 -14.02 -2.92 -10.65
N ASN A 393 -14.05 -1.80 -9.92
CA ASN A 393 -15.31 -1.15 -9.55
C ASN A 393 -15.99 -0.51 -10.77
N THR A 394 -17.32 -0.49 -10.76
CA THR A 394 -18.13 -0.05 -11.89
C THR A 394 -18.91 1.23 -11.59
N PRO A 395 -19.27 2.03 -12.61
CA PRO A 395 -20.15 3.17 -12.42
C PRO A 395 -21.48 2.80 -11.75
N ASP A 396 -22.09 1.66 -12.12
CA ASP A 396 -23.35 1.20 -11.52
C ASP A 396 -23.24 0.92 -10.03
N GLU A 397 -22.07 0.42 -9.58
CA GLU A 397 -21.79 0.23 -8.14
C GLU A 397 -21.77 1.57 -7.39
N ILE A 398 -21.24 2.60 -8.01
CA ILE A 398 -21.19 3.95 -7.41
C ILE A 398 -22.60 4.59 -7.37
N GLU A 399 -23.40 4.47 -8.42
CA GLU A 399 -24.77 4.97 -8.38
C GLU A 399 -25.59 4.27 -7.29
N ARG A 400 -25.46 2.94 -7.15
CA ARG A 400 -26.10 2.20 -6.05
C ARG A 400 -25.62 2.69 -4.66
N LEU A 401 -24.34 2.97 -4.48
CA LEU A 401 -23.84 3.54 -3.23
C LEU A 401 -24.46 4.94 -2.99
N ILE A 402 -24.51 5.80 -4.00
CA ILE A 402 -25.08 7.16 -3.91
C ILE A 402 -26.54 7.09 -3.48
N GLU A 403 -27.37 6.21 -4.08
CA GLU A 403 -28.77 6.02 -3.69
C GLU A 403 -28.93 5.62 -2.21
N VAL A 404 -28.02 4.83 -1.67
CA VAL A 404 -28.03 4.43 -0.25
C VAL A 404 -27.49 5.56 0.64
N LEU A 405 -26.47 6.29 0.19
CA LEU A 405 -25.93 7.45 0.90
C LEU A 405 -26.95 8.59 1.00
N ASP A 406 -27.79 8.81 -0.02
CA ASP A 406 -28.89 9.77 0.05
C ASP A 406 -29.85 9.48 1.22
N GLN A 407 -30.08 8.22 1.53
CA GLN A 407 -30.89 7.81 2.67
C GLN A 407 -30.11 7.90 3.99
N ALA A 408 -28.84 7.54 3.98
CA ALA A 408 -27.98 7.56 5.17
C ALA A 408 -27.65 8.98 5.64
N LEU A 409 -27.49 9.90 4.70
CA LEU A 409 -27.15 11.32 4.94
C LEU A 409 -28.38 12.24 5.06
N ALA A 410 -29.59 11.77 4.73
CA ALA A 410 -30.84 12.52 4.97
C ALA A 410 -31.10 12.64 6.47
#